data_0f9cfa7907582204df8cd3102fb5b2ff
#
_entry.id   0f9cfa7907582204df8cd3102fb5b2ff
#
_cell.length_a   1.000
_cell.length_b   1.000
_cell.length_c   1.000
_cell.angle_alpha   90.00
_cell.angle_beta   90.00
_cell.angle_gamma   90.00
#
_symmetry.space_group_name_H-M   'P 1'
#
loop_
_entity.id
_entity.type
_entity.pdbx_description
1 polymer ?
#
loop_
_entity_poly.entity_id
_entity_poly.type
_entity_poly.pdbx_seq_one_letter_code
_entity_poly.pdbx_strand_id
1 'polypeptide(L)'
;NSFVGSRDNLEYSQRSITSALFSGQHSRDDNKLKIDWRIAPTFSSIADKDIRSTSYRTEDNTFAIAPGETGFPNRIWRELNEFNLANRLDFTRSHEFRGRDAKMKYGASYTFKYRDYEILRYQLRAKSLGNLNPLTGEADELLSEDFVWNVITDAGTYYSGNYEANNAYQGIQSNLAGYIHEEFSLNPLTKMVVGLRMERYDQFYTGVDQQEAAAPGTGINYQWEPVLNNFNLFPTASLIYSVNENSNLRFGAFRTVARPSFKEKSAAQIEDVLTGITFIGNLDLTNTTISNLDFRYEYFFEGGQTIGLSGFYKYFQNPIELVAYSAAAPSNFQPRNVGNATVAGAEFEVRKNLGFIGMKHLELNSNFSYILSSVTRDSSEFAARVASAREGEVISETRAMQGQSPYLINAGLSYNNPKNGWQGGLFYNVQGEKLYIVGVADNPDVFEVPFHSLNFNLLKNFGADRQYQLGLGVNNIIEDTRDRIFRSYNSHSPFFSTWAPGRTFKLSFRYSL
;
A
#
# COMPACT_ATOMS: atom_id res chain seq x y z
N ASN A 1 13.64 1.81 37.03
CA ASN A 1 14.10 3.06 36.41
C ASN A 1 13.49 3.14 35.02
N SER A 2 12.71 4.17 34.76
CA SER A 2 12.20 4.49 33.43
C SER A 2 13.18 5.46 32.77
N PHE A 3 13.62 5.16 31.56
CA PHE A 3 14.38 6.09 30.73
C PHE A 3 13.58 6.46 29.49
N VAL A 4 13.90 7.57 28.87
CA VAL A 4 13.36 7.98 27.57
C VAL A 4 14.38 7.61 26.50
N GLY A 5 13.97 6.80 25.54
CA GLY A 5 14.77 6.53 24.34
C GLY A 5 14.44 7.56 23.27
N SER A 6 15.46 8.17 22.67
CA SER A 6 15.35 8.99 21.46
C SER A 6 16.18 8.38 20.34
N ARG A 7 15.79 8.66 19.10
CA ARG A 7 16.51 8.15 17.92
C ARG A 7 16.56 9.24 16.85
N ASP A 8 17.76 9.52 16.37
CA ASP A 8 18.01 10.39 15.24
C ASP A 8 18.24 9.55 13.99
N ASN A 9 17.48 9.84 12.94
CA ASN A 9 17.60 9.18 11.66
C ASN A 9 17.90 10.20 10.56
N LEU A 10 18.96 9.92 9.79
CA LEU A 10 19.28 10.65 8.57
C LEU A 10 19.08 9.68 7.41
N GLU A 11 18.16 9.99 6.51
CA GLU A 11 17.82 9.14 5.38
C GLU A 11 17.87 9.93 4.08
N TYR A 12 18.57 9.38 3.08
CA TYR A 12 18.53 9.85 1.71
C TYR A 12 18.19 8.70 0.78
N SER A 13 17.07 8.81 0.10
CA SER A 13 16.60 7.83 -0.88
C SER A 13 16.57 8.44 -2.27
N GLN A 14 17.29 7.85 -3.19
CA GLN A 14 17.26 8.20 -4.61
C GLN A 14 16.42 7.18 -5.37
N ARG A 15 15.43 7.66 -6.10
CA ARG A 15 14.55 6.83 -6.94
C ARG A 15 14.66 7.28 -8.38
N SER A 16 14.90 6.32 -9.29
CA SER A 16 14.97 6.56 -10.72
C SER A 16 14.03 5.61 -11.44
N ILE A 17 13.26 6.15 -12.38
CA ILE A 17 12.40 5.38 -13.27
C ILE A 17 12.62 5.87 -14.69
N THR A 18 13.02 4.96 -15.56
CA THR A 18 13.13 5.20 -17.00
C THR A 18 12.18 4.26 -17.72
N SER A 19 11.26 4.80 -18.49
CA SER A 19 10.28 4.02 -19.24
C SER A 19 10.21 4.49 -20.70
N ALA A 20 9.98 3.54 -21.59
CA ALA A 20 9.65 3.82 -22.98
C ALA A 20 8.32 3.12 -23.32
N LEU A 21 7.54 3.73 -24.20
CA LEU A 21 6.30 3.15 -24.71
C LEU A 21 6.37 3.15 -26.25
N PHE A 22 6.35 1.96 -26.83
CA PHE A 22 6.13 1.75 -28.24
C PHE A 22 4.71 1.24 -28.43
N SER A 23 3.94 1.90 -29.27
CA SER A 23 2.55 1.49 -29.51
C SER A 23 2.15 1.75 -30.95
N GLY A 24 1.26 0.94 -31.46
CA GLY A 24 0.65 1.12 -32.77
C GLY A 24 -0.81 0.75 -32.75
N GLN A 25 -1.57 1.45 -33.57
CA GLN A 25 -2.97 1.19 -33.79
C GLN A 25 -3.22 1.08 -35.29
N HIS A 26 -3.85 -0.03 -35.70
CA HIS A 26 -4.17 -0.32 -37.08
C HIS A 26 -5.65 -0.59 -37.22
N SER A 27 -6.27 -0.07 -38.28
CA SER A 27 -7.66 -0.32 -38.62
C SER A 27 -7.73 -1.00 -39.99
N ARG A 28 -8.60 -1.99 -40.13
CA ARG A 28 -8.82 -2.75 -41.35
C ARG A 28 -10.33 -2.96 -41.56
N ASP A 29 -10.74 -3.29 -42.79
CA ASP A 29 -12.11 -3.61 -43.16
C ASP A 29 -13.10 -2.51 -42.76
N ASP A 30 -12.90 -1.30 -43.24
CA ASP A 30 -13.71 -0.10 -42.93
C ASP A 30 -13.90 0.13 -41.40
N ASN A 31 -12.82 -0.05 -40.65
CA ASN A 31 -12.78 0.05 -39.18
C ASN A 31 -13.53 -1.06 -38.42
N LYS A 32 -13.93 -2.13 -39.08
CA LYS A 32 -14.53 -3.30 -38.40
C LYS A 32 -13.53 -4.08 -37.55
N LEU A 33 -12.26 -4.08 -37.95
CA LEU A 33 -11.16 -4.70 -37.19
C LEU A 33 -10.15 -3.63 -36.77
N LYS A 34 -9.95 -3.49 -35.45
CA LYS A 34 -8.88 -2.66 -34.87
C LYS A 34 -7.86 -3.56 -34.17
N ILE A 35 -6.59 -3.28 -34.40
CA ILE A 35 -5.45 -3.96 -33.79
C ILE A 35 -4.66 -2.91 -33.02
N ASP A 36 -4.55 -3.10 -31.70
CA ASP A 36 -3.75 -2.26 -30.82
C ASP A 36 -2.61 -3.10 -30.24
N TRP A 37 -1.37 -2.60 -30.33
CA TRP A 37 -0.25 -3.24 -29.69
C TRP A 37 0.58 -2.25 -28.90
N ARG A 38 1.17 -2.73 -27.81
CA ARG A 38 2.01 -1.93 -26.90
C ARG A 38 3.17 -2.76 -26.39
N ILE A 39 4.35 -2.13 -26.33
CA ILE A 39 5.56 -2.68 -25.72
C ILE A 39 6.12 -1.60 -24.82
N ALA A 40 6.23 -1.89 -23.53
CA ALA A 40 6.63 -0.91 -22.52
C ALA A 40 7.75 -1.47 -21.62
N PRO A 41 9.02 -1.31 -22.03
CA PRO A 41 10.15 -1.57 -21.14
C PRO A 41 10.24 -0.45 -20.10
N THR A 42 10.47 -0.83 -18.84
CA THR A 42 10.70 0.09 -17.73
C THR A 42 11.86 -0.41 -16.89
N PHE A 43 12.79 0.46 -16.59
CA PHE A 43 13.88 0.23 -15.65
C PHE A 43 13.67 1.15 -14.45
N SER A 44 13.68 0.59 -13.24
CA SER A 44 13.57 1.34 -11.99
C SER A 44 14.70 0.95 -11.04
N SER A 45 15.21 1.96 -10.33
CA SER A 45 16.24 1.79 -9.32
C SER A 45 15.86 2.59 -8.08
N ILE A 46 16.07 1.99 -6.91
CA ILE A 46 15.97 2.65 -5.61
C ILE A 46 17.30 2.43 -4.92
N ALA A 47 17.94 3.52 -4.51
CA ALA A 47 19.18 3.48 -3.75
C ALA A 47 18.99 4.35 -2.49
N ASP A 48 18.94 3.68 -1.33
CA ASP A 48 18.99 4.33 -0.03
C ASP A 48 20.46 4.39 0.37
N LYS A 49 21.03 5.59 0.27
CA LYS A 49 22.46 5.79 0.44
C LYS A 49 22.76 6.25 1.85
N ASP A 50 23.44 5.40 2.63
CA ASP A 50 23.94 5.75 3.94
C ASP A 50 22.85 6.25 4.92
N ILE A 51 21.83 5.43 5.12
CA ILE A 51 20.85 5.68 6.18
C ILE A 51 21.59 5.56 7.51
N ARG A 52 21.58 6.62 8.29
CA ARG A 52 22.20 6.67 9.61
C ARG A 52 21.13 6.67 10.68
N SER A 53 21.25 5.79 11.65
CA SER A 53 20.35 5.75 12.80
C SER A 53 21.17 5.69 14.07
N THR A 54 21.00 6.67 14.93
CA THR A 54 21.65 6.74 16.24
C THR A 54 20.59 6.81 17.32
N SER A 55 20.64 5.89 18.26
CA SER A 55 19.68 5.82 19.37
C SER A 55 20.37 6.23 20.67
N TYR A 56 19.68 7.02 21.47
CA TYR A 56 20.14 7.57 22.74
C TYR A 56 19.21 7.18 23.87
N ARG A 57 19.78 6.97 25.05
CA ARG A 57 19.09 7.05 26.32
C ARG A 57 19.13 8.50 26.82
N THR A 58 18.01 9.01 27.23
CA THR A 58 17.89 10.34 27.83
C THR A 58 17.48 10.19 29.29
N GLU A 59 18.31 10.70 30.20
CA GLU A 59 18.06 10.74 31.63
C GLU A 59 18.56 12.09 32.16
N ASP A 60 17.71 12.83 32.88
CA ASP A 60 18.05 14.16 33.46
C ASP A 60 18.67 15.16 32.47
N ASN A 61 18.13 15.23 31.23
CA ASN A 61 18.64 16.03 30.11
C ASN A 61 20.06 15.68 29.63
N THR A 62 20.56 14.52 30.00
CA THR A 62 21.80 13.98 29.44
C THR A 62 21.47 12.93 28.37
N PHE A 63 22.20 12.97 27.26
CA PHE A 63 22.11 12.01 26.18
C PHE A 63 23.28 11.03 26.27
N ALA A 64 23.00 9.74 26.25
CA ALA A 64 24.05 8.72 26.25
C ALA A 64 23.72 7.63 25.24
N ILE A 65 24.73 7.18 24.49
CA ILE A 65 24.61 5.98 23.68
C ILE A 65 24.75 4.78 24.64
N ALA A 66 23.64 4.06 24.78
CA ALA A 66 23.53 2.88 25.66
C ALA A 66 23.18 1.65 24.82
N PRO A 67 24.14 0.99 24.15
CA PRO A 67 23.86 -0.07 23.18
C PRO A 67 23.05 -1.24 23.72
N GLY A 68 23.17 -1.55 25.02
CA GLY A 68 22.39 -2.59 25.69
C GLY A 68 20.90 -2.27 25.86
N GLU A 69 20.52 -0.98 25.81
CA GLU A 69 19.15 -0.50 26.02
C GLU A 69 18.52 0.04 24.74
N THR A 70 19.29 0.78 23.95
CA THR A 70 18.79 1.51 22.77
C THR A 70 19.31 0.95 21.43
N GLY A 71 20.22 -0.03 21.48
CA GLY A 71 20.89 -0.59 20.31
C GLY A 71 22.12 0.23 19.87
N PHE A 72 22.89 -0.34 18.95
CA PHE A 72 24.07 0.32 18.38
C PHE A 72 23.67 1.29 17.27
N PRO A 73 24.43 2.38 17.08
CA PRO A 73 24.29 3.21 15.88
C PRO A 73 24.50 2.37 14.62
N ASN A 74 23.65 2.59 13.63
CA ASN A 74 23.62 1.82 12.38
C ASN A 74 23.85 2.70 11.17
N ARG A 75 24.52 2.14 10.15
CA ARG A 75 24.58 2.68 8.79
C ARG A 75 24.11 1.61 7.83
N ILE A 76 23.14 1.96 6.96
CA ILE A 76 22.47 1.00 6.08
C ILE A 76 22.50 1.54 4.65
N TRP A 77 22.86 0.69 3.71
CA TRP A 77 22.71 0.89 2.27
C TRP A 77 21.73 -0.15 1.76
N ARG A 78 20.75 0.29 0.98
CA ARG A 78 19.80 -0.60 0.31
C ARG A 78 19.78 -0.27 -1.17
N GLU A 79 19.88 -1.30 -1.99
CA GLU A 79 19.79 -1.17 -3.45
C GLU A 79 18.72 -2.11 -3.99
N LEU A 80 17.87 -1.58 -4.85
CA LEU A 80 16.90 -2.34 -5.60
C LEU A 80 16.97 -1.90 -7.05
N ASN A 81 17.21 -2.86 -7.94
CA ASN A 81 17.15 -2.67 -9.38
C ASN A 81 16.05 -3.58 -9.96
N GLU A 82 15.16 -3.01 -10.76
CA GLU A 82 14.08 -3.77 -11.37
C GLU A 82 13.96 -3.43 -12.86
N PHE A 83 13.92 -4.46 -13.68
CA PHE A 83 13.53 -4.38 -15.08
C PHE A 83 12.15 -4.98 -15.26
N ASN A 84 11.26 -4.25 -15.95
CA ASN A 84 9.90 -4.68 -16.26
C ASN A 84 9.66 -4.49 -17.76
N LEU A 85 9.19 -5.55 -18.43
CA LEU A 85 8.76 -5.53 -19.82
C LEU A 85 7.29 -5.93 -19.91
N ALA A 86 6.42 -4.99 -20.27
CA ALA A 86 5.00 -5.25 -20.47
C ALA A 86 4.66 -5.19 -21.96
N ASN A 87 4.07 -6.28 -22.47
CA ASN A 87 3.63 -6.41 -23.85
C ASN A 87 2.14 -6.68 -23.88
N ARG A 88 1.45 -6.10 -24.85
CA ARG A 88 0.01 -6.32 -25.06
C ARG A 88 -0.33 -6.24 -26.54
N LEU A 89 -1.19 -7.18 -26.99
CA LEU A 89 -1.77 -7.21 -28.32
C LEU A 89 -3.27 -7.44 -28.20
N ASP A 90 -4.05 -6.48 -28.67
CA ASP A 90 -5.50 -6.47 -28.59
C ASP A 90 -6.13 -6.39 -29.98
N PHE A 91 -7.15 -7.17 -30.21
CA PHE A 91 -7.99 -7.14 -31.39
C PHE A 91 -9.40 -6.74 -30.96
N THR A 92 -9.99 -5.78 -31.66
CA THR A 92 -11.39 -5.41 -31.49
C THR A 92 -12.10 -5.58 -32.82
N ARG A 93 -13.11 -6.45 -32.87
CA ARG A 93 -13.93 -6.71 -34.05
C ARG A 93 -15.35 -6.21 -33.80
N SER A 94 -15.78 -5.24 -34.60
CA SER A 94 -17.16 -4.77 -34.62
C SER A 94 -17.99 -5.69 -35.51
N HIS A 95 -19.16 -6.08 -35.05
CA HIS A 95 -20.12 -6.91 -35.79
C HIS A 95 -21.54 -6.61 -35.28
N GLU A 96 -22.51 -7.34 -35.77
CA GLU A 96 -23.90 -7.24 -35.31
C GLU A 96 -24.30 -8.48 -34.52
N PHE A 97 -25.00 -8.28 -33.41
CA PHE A 97 -25.69 -9.30 -32.66
C PHE A 97 -27.18 -8.98 -32.58
N ARG A 98 -28.02 -9.84 -33.18
CA ARG A 98 -29.47 -9.62 -33.27
C ARG A 98 -29.86 -8.29 -33.93
N GLY A 99 -29.12 -7.85 -34.97
CA GLY A 99 -29.36 -6.61 -35.69
C GLY A 99 -28.93 -5.36 -34.91
N ARG A 100 -28.03 -5.48 -33.92
CA ARG A 100 -27.49 -4.38 -33.14
C ARG A 100 -25.98 -4.44 -33.07
N ASP A 101 -25.36 -3.27 -32.90
CA ASP A 101 -23.92 -3.19 -32.78
C ASP A 101 -23.39 -4.02 -31.60
N ALA A 102 -22.42 -4.84 -31.90
CA ALA A 102 -21.70 -5.67 -30.95
C ALA A 102 -20.19 -5.55 -31.18
N LYS A 103 -19.40 -5.83 -30.14
CA LYS A 103 -17.94 -5.79 -30.21
C LYS A 103 -17.34 -6.98 -29.50
N MET A 104 -16.61 -7.78 -30.25
CA MET A 104 -15.75 -8.81 -29.69
C MET A 104 -14.35 -8.27 -29.52
N LYS A 105 -13.80 -8.42 -28.31
CA LYS A 105 -12.40 -8.11 -28.03
C LYS A 105 -11.68 -9.35 -27.56
N TYR A 106 -10.50 -9.60 -28.12
CA TYR A 106 -9.64 -10.70 -27.73
C TYR A 106 -8.18 -10.26 -27.84
N GLY A 107 -7.34 -10.86 -27.06
CA GLY A 107 -5.94 -10.47 -27.06
C GLY A 107 -5.09 -11.30 -26.14
N ALA A 108 -3.80 -10.98 -26.15
CA ALA A 108 -2.80 -11.56 -25.29
C ALA A 108 -1.95 -10.49 -24.63
N SER A 109 -1.43 -10.79 -23.45
CA SER A 109 -0.44 -9.94 -22.78
C SER A 109 0.62 -10.79 -22.12
N TYR A 110 1.84 -10.25 -22.09
CA TYR A 110 2.96 -10.85 -21.40
C TYR A 110 3.68 -9.79 -20.60
N THR A 111 3.86 -10.05 -19.31
CA THR A 111 4.66 -9.19 -18.42
C THR A 111 5.79 -10.01 -17.84
N PHE A 112 7.00 -9.49 -17.97
CA PHE A 112 8.21 -10.04 -17.37
C PHE A 112 8.80 -9.01 -16.42
N LYS A 113 9.21 -9.45 -15.22
CA LYS A 113 9.95 -8.63 -14.26
C LYS A 113 11.15 -9.39 -13.75
N TYR A 114 12.27 -8.69 -13.65
CA TYR A 114 13.46 -9.12 -12.97
C TYR A 114 13.79 -8.12 -11.88
N ARG A 115 14.05 -8.58 -10.67
CA ARG A 115 14.46 -7.75 -9.54
C ARG A 115 15.72 -8.29 -8.94
N ASP A 116 16.62 -7.37 -8.60
CA ASP A 116 17.81 -7.57 -7.80
C ASP A 116 17.74 -6.65 -6.58
N TYR A 117 17.95 -7.19 -5.39
CA TYR A 117 17.80 -6.48 -4.13
C TYR A 117 18.88 -6.88 -3.15
N GLU A 118 19.50 -5.88 -2.50
CA GLU A 118 20.55 -6.07 -1.50
C GLU A 118 20.44 -5.05 -0.37
N ILE A 119 20.77 -5.48 0.86
CA ILE A 119 20.96 -4.62 2.02
C ILE A 119 22.36 -4.87 2.59
N LEU A 120 23.12 -3.79 2.76
CA LEU A 120 24.38 -3.78 3.52
C LEU A 120 24.15 -3.01 4.81
N ARG A 121 24.43 -3.65 5.95
CA ARG A 121 24.27 -3.05 7.27
C ARG A 121 25.59 -3.05 8.01
N TYR A 122 25.93 -1.90 8.58
CA TYR A 122 27.07 -1.73 9.45
C TYR A 122 26.60 -1.18 10.80
N GLN A 123 27.15 -1.75 11.88
CA GLN A 123 26.90 -1.29 13.24
C GLN A 123 28.16 -0.70 13.82
N LEU A 124 28.06 0.44 14.50
CA LEU A 124 29.15 0.99 15.26
C LEU A 124 29.30 0.14 16.53
N ARG A 125 30.45 -0.49 16.69
CA ARG A 125 30.81 -1.29 17.84
C ARG A 125 31.88 -0.57 18.67
N ALA A 126 31.92 -0.88 19.93
CA ALA A 126 32.91 -0.34 20.84
C ALA A 126 33.65 -1.47 21.57
N LYS A 127 34.95 -1.35 21.70
CA LYS A 127 35.80 -2.31 22.39
C LYS A 127 36.60 -1.59 23.49
N SER A 128 36.59 -2.15 24.72
CA SER A 128 37.39 -1.66 25.85
C SER A 128 37.26 -0.16 26.18
N LEU A 129 36.06 0.43 26.00
CA LEU A 129 35.82 1.86 26.25
C LEU A 129 35.97 2.28 27.73
N GLY A 130 35.98 1.32 28.65
CA GLY A 130 36.15 1.61 30.09
C GLY A 130 37.45 2.34 30.47
N ASN A 131 38.42 2.36 29.58
CA ASN A 131 39.67 3.09 29.70
C ASN A 131 39.69 4.46 28.97
N LEU A 132 38.63 4.73 28.19
CA LEU A 132 38.44 6.00 27.51
C LEU A 132 37.47 6.82 28.36
N ASN A 133 37.66 8.14 28.45
CA ASN A 133 36.75 9.02 29.17
C ASN A 133 35.29 8.77 28.81
N PRO A 134 34.35 8.88 29.74
CA PRO A 134 32.97 8.59 29.49
C PRO A 134 32.48 9.44 28.31
N LEU A 135 31.92 8.72 27.30
CA LEU A 135 31.27 9.33 26.15
C LEU A 135 30.09 10.16 26.63
N THR A 136 30.02 11.43 26.21
CA THR A 136 28.88 12.31 26.54
C THR A 136 27.61 11.86 25.84
N GLY A 137 27.73 10.95 24.84
CA GLY A 137 26.64 10.44 24.07
C GLY A 137 26.41 11.18 22.75
N GLU A 138 27.19 12.18 22.46
CA GLU A 138 27.13 12.87 21.17
C GLU A 138 27.70 11.97 20.07
N ALA A 139 26.98 11.84 18.95
CA ALA A 139 27.37 10.94 17.86
C ALA A 139 28.73 11.31 17.27
N ASP A 140 29.04 12.60 17.19
CA ASP A 140 30.32 13.10 16.64
C ASP A 140 31.51 12.75 17.52
N GLU A 141 31.31 12.65 18.84
CA GLU A 141 32.34 12.23 19.78
C GLU A 141 32.80 10.79 19.53
N LEU A 142 31.86 9.86 19.25
CA LEU A 142 32.14 8.47 18.94
C LEU A 142 32.95 8.26 17.67
N LEU A 143 32.92 9.23 16.76
CA LEU A 143 33.61 9.22 15.47
C LEU A 143 34.85 10.12 15.48
N SER A 144 35.18 10.76 16.61
CA SER A 144 36.40 11.55 16.75
C SER A 144 37.65 10.66 16.68
N GLU A 145 38.78 11.23 16.27
CA GLU A 145 40.04 10.50 16.16
C GLU A 145 40.49 9.87 17.49
N ASP A 146 40.12 10.48 18.63
CA ASP A 146 40.46 10.02 19.97
C ASP A 146 39.73 8.71 20.36
N PHE A 147 38.58 8.42 19.74
CA PHE A 147 37.76 7.26 20.07
C PHE A 147 37.75 6.19 18.99
N VAL A 148 38.34 6.43 17.81
CA VAL A 148 38.48 5.39 16.78
C VAL A 148 39.41 4.30 17.26
N TRP A 149 39.01 3.04 17.02
CA TRP A 149 39.77 1.87 17.44
C TRP A 149 41.24 1.94 17.04
N ASN A 150 42.10 1.74 18.01
CA ASN A 150 43.54 1.75 17.86
C ASN A 150 44.10 0.33 18.13
N VAL A 151 44.87 -0.19 17.19
CA VAL A 151 45.43 -1.55 17.26
C VAL A 151 46.41 -1.76 18.44
N ILE A 152 47.07 -0.66 18.91
CA ILE A 152 48.06 -0.74 20.00
C ILE A 152 47.38 -0.86 21.34
N THR A 153 46.32 -0.08 21.56
CA THR A 153 45.56 -0.04 22.83
C THR A 153 44.45 -1.09 22.85
N ASP A 154 44.11 -1.66 21.70
CA ASP A 154 42.96 -2.56 21.50
C ASP A 154 41.64 -2.00 22.06
N ALA A 155 41.49 -0.67 21.98
CA ALA A 155 40.35 0.04 22.49
C ALA A 155 39.83 1.07 21.46
N GLY A 156 38.53 1.36 21.49
CA GLY A 156 37.90 2.35 20.64
C GLY A 156 36.67 1.85 19.90
N THR A 157 36.16 2.69 19.00
CA THR A 157 34.97 2.42 18.17
C THR A 157 35.38 1.99 16.76
N TYR A 158 34.61 1.05 16.19
CA TYR A 158 34.82 0.56 14.82
C TYR A 158 33.48 0.16 14.20
N TYR A 159 33.39 0.23 12.87
CA TYR A 159 32.24 -0.31 12.15
C TYR A 159 32.41 -1.81 11.90
N SER A 160 31.44 -2.59 12.37
CA SER A 160 31.32 -4.01 12.07
C SER A 160 30.23 -4.19 11.00
N GLY A 161 30.61 -4.68 9.85
CA GLY A 161 29.65 -5.11 8.82
C GLY A 161 28.95 -6.38 9.28
N ASN A 162 27.64 -6.41 9.15
CA ASN A 162 26.83 -7.62 9.31
C ASN A 162 26.19 -7.90 7.96
N TYR A 163 26.87 -8.67 7.12
CA TYR A 163 26.30 -9.16 5.87
C TYR A 163 25.40 -10.35 6.18
N GLU A 164 24.11 -10.09 6.08
CA GLU A 164 23.09 -11.12 6.23
C GLU A 164 22.68 -11.57 4.82
N ALA A 165 23.20 -12.71 4.39
CA ALA A 165 23.03 -13.22 3.02
C ALA A 165 21.55 -13.42 2.64
N ASN A 166 20.65 -13.64 3.61
CA ASN A 166 19.21 -13.71 3.39
C ASN A 166 18.57 -12.36 3.03
N ASN A 167 19.27 -11.24 3.23
CA ASN A 167 18.80 -9.90 2.88
C ASN A 167 19.17 -9.49 1.44
N ALA A 168 19.87 -10.35 0.71
CA ALA A 168 20.10 -10.20 -0.72
C ALA A 168 19.31 -11.26 -1.50
N TYR A 169 18.58 -10.85 -2.53
CA TYR A 169 17.84 -11.80 -3.36
C TYR A 169 17.63 -11.30 -4.77
N GLN A 170 17.44 -12.26 -5.67
CA GLN A 170 16.98 -12.01 -7.03
C GLN A 170 15.62 -12.68 -7.25
N GLY A 171 14.79 -12.06 -8.07
CA GLY A 171 13.47 -12.59 -8.39
C GLY A 171 13.08 -12.35 -9.84
N ILE A 172 12.41 -13.34 -10.42
CA ILE A 172 11.77 -13.24 -11.73
C ILE A 172 10.27 -13.45 -11.56
N GLN A 173 9.47 -12.62 -12.21
CA GLN A 173 8.03 -12.83 -12.39
C GLN A 173 7.71 -12.86 -13.88
N SER A 174 6.90 -13.82 -14.27
CA SER A 174 6.37 -13.97 -15.61
C SER A 174 4.86 -14.14 -15.56
N ASN A 175 4.11 -13.33 -16.29
CA ASN A 175 2.66 -13.45 -16.40
C ASN A 175 2.25 -13.44 -17.88
N LEU A 176 1.84 -14.59 -18.37
CA LEU A 176 1.28 -14.76 -19.71
C LEU A 176 -0.24 -14.85 -19.60
N ALA A 177 -0.95 -14.04 -20.37
CA ALA A 177 -2.40 -14.02 -20.33
C ALA A 177 -3.01 -13.95 -21.74
N GLY A 178 -4.16 -14.61 -21.87
CA GLY A 178 -5.05 -14.50 -23.03
C GLY A 178 -6.47 -14.18 -22.56
N TYR A 179 -7.22 -13.44 -23.36
CA TYR A 179 -8.60 -13.12 -23.03
C TYR A 179 -9.48 -13.00 -24.27
N ILE A 180 -10.76 -13.21 -24.05
CA ILE A 180 -11.83 -12.90 -24.98
C ILE A 180 -13.02 -12.33 -24.21
N HIS A 181 -13.63 -11.27 -24.72
CA HIS A 181 -14.91 -10.78 -24.21
C HIS A 181 -15.80 -10.26 -25.36
N GLU A 182 -17.08 -10.38 -25.14
CA GLU A 182 -18.13 -9.92 -26.03
C GLU A 182 -18.97 -8.84 -25.36
N GLU A 183 -19.15 -7.72 -26.03
CA GLU A 183 -20.00 -6.60 -25.63
C GLU A 183 -21.14 -6.49 -26.64
N PHE A 184 -22.39 -6.64 -26.19
CA PHE A 184 -23.56 -6.63 -27.05
C PHE A 184 -24.80 -6.05 -26.34
N SER A 185 -25.76 -5.59 -27.12
CA SER A 185 -27.06 -5.11 -26.63
C SER A 185 -28.12 -6.19 -26.82
N LEU A 186 -28.71 -6.63 -25.70
CA LEU A 186 -29.85 -7.57 -25.73
C LEU A 186 -31.10 -6.88 -26.30
N ASN A 187 -31.33 -5.64 -25.92
CA ASN A 187 -32.39 -4.75 -26.37
C ASN A 187 -31.90 -3.29 -26.27
N PRO A 188 -32.67 -2.25 -26.69
CA PRO A 188 -32.21 -0.86 -26.63
C PRO A 188 -31.80 -0.38 -25.24
N LEU A 189 -32.36 -0.97 -24.19
CA LEU A 189 -32.16 -0.56 -22.79
C LEU A 189 -31.12 -1.43 -22.06
N THR A 190 -30.74 -2.59 -22.64
CA THR A 190 -29.93 -3.57 -21.92
C THR A 190 -28.66 -3.91 -22.69
N LYS A 191 -27.53 -3.55 -22.12
CA LYS A 191 -26.20 -3.87 -22.62
C LYS A 191 -25.54 -4.92 -21.72
N MET A 192 -24.86 -5.88 -22.31
CA MET A 192 -24.20 -6.96 -21.62
C MET A 192 -22.74 -7.09 -22.08
N VAL A 193 -21.86 -7.40 -21.15
CA VAL A 193 -20.47 -7.78 -21.40
C VAL A 193 -20.21 -9.11 -20.73
N VAL A 194 -19.74 -10.09 -21.48
CA VAL A 194 -19.31 -11.39 -20.95
C VAL A 194 -17.91 -11.70 -21.45
N GLY A 195 -17.09 -12.28 -20.61
CA GLY A 195 -15.72 -12.56 -21.00
C GLY A 195 -15.03 -13.60 -20.11
N LEU A 196 -13.91 -14.08 -20.63
CA LEU A 196 -13.00 -14.97 -19.93
C LEU A 196 -11.57 -14.52 -20.19
N ARG A 197 -10.80 -14.43 -19.12
CA ARG A 197 -9.37 -14.25 -19.15
C ARG A 197 -8.69 -15.42 -18.47
N MET A 198 -7.58 -15.87 -19.03
CA MET A 198 -6.74 -16.96 -18.53
C MET A 198 -5.35 -16.39 -18.29
N GLU A 199 -4.74 -16.75 -17.17
CA GLU A 199 -3.38 -16.33 -16.85
C GLU A 199 -2.54 -17.50 -16.35
N ARG A 200 -1.33 -17.60 -16.88
CA ARG A 200 -0.24 -18.39 -16.33
C ARG A 200 0.75 -17.44 -15.67
N TYR A 201 0.94 -17.60 -14.36
CA TYR A 201 1.84 -16.79 -13.56
C TYR A 201 2.90 -17.66 -12.92
N ASP A 202 4.16 -17.30 -13.09
CA ASP A 202 5.31 -17.98 -12.52
C ASP A 202 6.19 -16.96 -11.81
N GLN A 203 6.65 -17.30 -10.59
CA GLN A 203 7.62 -16.51 -9.84
C GLN A 203 8.76 -17.41 -9.38
N PHE A 204 9.99 -16.96 -9.67
CA PHE A 204 11.23 -17.63 -9.30
C PHE A 204 12.00 -16.78 -8.30
N TYR A 205 12.74 -17.44 -7.43
CA TYR A 205 13.53 -16.83 -6.37
C TYR A 205 14.94 -17.40 -6.34
N THR A 206 15.91 -16.53 -6.13
CA THR A 206 17.30 -16.86 -5.81
C THR A 206 17.69 -16.13 -4.54
N GLY A 207 18.29 -16.82 -3.58
CA GLY A 207 18.70 -16.28 -2.29
C GLY A 207 18.83 -17.42 -1.28
N VAL A 208 19.10 -17.10 -0.04
CA VAL A 208 19.21 -18.07 1.05
C VAL A 208 18.17 -17.79 2.13
N ASP A 209 17.80 -18.82 2.90
CA ASP A 209 16.99 -18.61 4.09
C ASP A 209 17.85 -18.14 5.29
N GLN A 210 17.20 -17.85 6.41
CA GLN A 210 17.90 -17.38 7.61
C GLN A 210 18.85 -18.42 8.20
N GLN A 211 18.50 -19.69 8.09
CA GLN A 211 19.32 -20.78 8.64
C GLN A 211 20.58 -20.98 7.81
N GLU A 212 20.48 -20.96 6.49
CA GLU A 212 21.62 -21.03 5.58
C GLU A 212 22.51 -19.78 5.71
N ALA A 213 21.92 -18.59 5.88
CA ALA A 213 22.67 -17.36 6.11
C ALA A 213 23.46 -17.38 7.43
N ALA A 214 22.89 -17.96 8.49
CA ALA A 214 23.52 -18.05 9.80
C ALA A 214 24.59 -19.14 9.86
N ALA A 215 24.37 -20.29 9.21
CA ALA A 215 25.25 -21.44 9.19
C ALA A 215 25.19 -22.16 7.84
N PRO A 216 26.11 -21.86 6.91
CA PRO A 216 26.13 -22.43 5.57
C PRO A 216 26.09 -23.99 5.58
N GLY A 217 25.21 -24.53 4.74
CA GLY A 217 24.98 -25.98 4.65
C GLY A 217 23.93 -26.52 5.64
N THR A 218 23.28 -25.67 6.44
CA THR A 218 22.24 -26.08 7.40
C THR A 218 20.82 -25.68 7.00
N GLY A 219 20.69 -24.72 6.10
CA GLY A 219 19.43 -24.20 5.59
C GLY A 219 19.24 -24.47 4.09
N ILE A 220 18.46 -23.61 3.43
CA ILE A 220 18.13 -23.74 2.01
C ILE A 220 18.77 -22.61 1.20
N ASN A 221 19.49 -23.02 0.16
CA ASN A 221 20.03 -22.12 -0.87
C ASN A 221 19.18 -22.26 -2.14
N TYR A 222 18.35 -21.27 -2.40
CA TYR A 222 17.46 -21.22 -3.54
C TYR A 222 18.20 -20.75 -4.80
N GLN A 223 18.06 -21.47 -5.91
CA GLN A 223 18.69 -21.16 -7.17
C GLN A 223 17.63 -21.16 -8.29
N TRP A 224 17.00 -20.01 -8.52
CA TRP A 224 15.86 -19.86 -9.44
C TRP A 224 14.74 -20.87 -9.15
N GLU A 225 14.47 -21.07 -7.85
CA GLU A 225 13.42 -21.98 -7.42
C GLU A 225 12.04 -21.41 -7.73
N PRO A 226 11.12 -22.20 -8.32
CA PRO A 226 9.75 -21.77 -8.56
C PRO A 226 8.97 -21.66 -7.25
N VAL A 227 8.87 -20.45 -6.70
CA VAL A 227 8.20 -20.18 -5.41
C VAL A 227 6.70 -19.93 -5.57
N LEU A 228 6.22 -19.60 -6.77
CA LEU A 228 4.80 -19.47 -7.07
C LEU A 228 4.56 -19.83 -8.54
N ASN A 229 3.63 -20.75 -8.78
CA ASN A 229 3.25 -21.22 -10.10
C ASN A 229 1.74 -21.44 -10.13
N ASN A 230 1.02 -20.61 -10.88
CA ASN A 230 -0.43 -20.62 -10.89
C ASN A 230 -1.01 -20.47 -12.28
N PHE A 231 -2.08 -21.25 -12.55
CA PHE A 231 -2.97 -21.02 -13.67
C PHE A 231 -4.33 -20.58 -13.16
N ASN A 232 -4.81 -19.41 -13.61
CA ASN A 232 -6.03 -18.81 -13.12
C ASN A 232 -7.01 -18.52 -14.27
N LEU A 233 -8.30 -18.73 -13.99
CA LEU A 233 -9.41 -18.37 -14.86
C LEU A 233 -10.19 -17.22 -14.23
N PHE A 234 -10.45 -16.18 -15.02
CA PHE A 234 -11.16 -14.97 -14.63
C PHE A 234 -12.40 -14.77 -15.50
N PRO A 235 -13.52 -15.47 -15.20
CA PRO A 235 -14.79 -15.16 -15.83
C PRO A 235 -15.28 -13.79 -15.39
N THR A 236 -15.94 -13.08 -16.29
CA THR A 236 -16.60 -11.80 -16.04
C THR A 236 -17.95 -11.74 -16.74
N ALA A 237 -18.94 -11.19 -16.04
CA ALA A 237 -20.23 -10.84 -16.62
C ALA A 237 -20.65 -9.47 -16.05
N SER A 238 -21.07 -8.57 -16.91
CA SER A 238 -21.60 -7.27 -16.55
C SER A 238 -22.85 -6.96 -17.35
N LEU A 239 -23.85 -6.40 -16.66
CA LEU A 239 -25.13 -6.01 -17.25
C LEU A 239 -25.39 -4.54 -16.91
N ILE A 240 -25.73 -3.74 -17.90
CA ILE A 240 -26.15 -2.35 -17.76
C ILE A 240 -27.58 -2.27 -18.28
N TYR A 241 -28.49 -1.84 -17.42
CA TYR A 241 -29.87 -1.62 -17.75
C TYR A 241 -30.20 -0.13 -17.62
N SER A 242 -30.51 0.53 -18.72
CA SER A 242 -30.95 1.93 -18.74
C SER A 242 -32.42 1.97 -18.33
N VAL A 243 -32.71 2.39 -17.10
CA VAL A 243 -34.08 2.51 -16.58
C VAL A 243 -34.84 3.61 -17.34
N ASN A 244 -34.13 4.70 -17.62
CA ASN A 244 -34.56 5.82 -18.45
C ASN A 244 -33.31 6.55 -18.99
N GLU A 245 -33.51 7.68 -19.68
CA GLU A 245 -32.41 8.47 -20.27
C GLU A 245 -31.39 8.98 -19.23
N ASN A 246 -31.80 9.12 -17.97
CA ASN A 246 -31.02 9.73 -16.90
C ASN A 246 -30.57 8.72 -15.84
N SER A 247 -30.95 7.42 -15.92
CA SER A 247 -30.60 6.48 -14.87
C SER A 247 -30.27 5.09 -15.39
N ASN A 248 -29.26 4.49 -14.75
CA ASN A 248 -28.79 3.14 -15.04
C ASN A 248 -28.76 2.27 -13.80
N LEU A 249 -29.05 0.99 -13.99
CA LEU A 249 -28.71 -0.09 -13.08
C LEU A 249 -27.56 -0.89 -13.68
N ARG A 250 -26.56 -1.18 -12.87
CA ARG A 250 -25.41 -2.01 -13.26
C ARG A 250 -25.27 -3.20 -12.32
N PHE A 251 -24.99 -4.34 -12.89
CA PHE A 251 -24.64 -5.56 -12.17
C PHE A 251 -23.32 -6.08 -12.70
N GLY A 252 -22.45 -6.53 -11.82
CA GLY A 252 -21.17 -7.12 -12.15
C GLY A 252 -20.93 -8.40 -11.35
N ALA A 253 -20.42 -9.44 -12.03
CA ALA A 253 -19.94 -10.65 -11.39
C ALA A 253 -18.62 -11.03 -12.04
N PHE A 254 -17.54 -11.14 -11.26
CA PHE A 254 -16.22 -11.42 -11.80
C PHE A 254 -15.26 -12.00 -10.76
N ARG A 255 -14.24 -12.70 -11.23
CA ARG A 255 -13.16 -13.23 -10.41
C ARG A 255 -11.89 -12.42 -10.63
N THR A 256 -11.15 -12.18 -9.57
CA THR A 256 -9.82 -11.53 -9.58
C THR A 256 -8.84 -12.30 -8.70
N VAL A 257 -7.57 -11.91 -8.73
CA VAL A 257 -6.51 -12.47 -7.91
C VAL A 257 -5.64 -11.36 -7.32
N ALA A 258 -5.24 -11.51 -6.07
CA ALA A 258 -4.13 -10.77 -5.48
C ALA A 258 -2.94 -11.72 -5.31
N ARG A 259 -1.76 -11.30 -5.77
CA ARG A 259 -0.53 -12.08 -5.72
C ARG A 259 0.46 -11.42 -4.79
N PRO A 260 1.23 -12.21 -4.02
CA PRO A 260 2.28 -11.65 -3.19
C PRO A 260 3.35 -10.98 -4.07
N SER A 261 3.87 -9.86 -3.58
CA SER A 261 4.98 -9.14 -4.19
C SER A 261 6.31 -9.88 -4.00
N PHE A 262 7.36 -9.45 -4.70
CA PHE A 262 8.72 -9.96 -4.45
C PHE A 262 9.17 -9.79 -2.99
N LYS A 263 8.84 -8.65 -2.37
CA LYS A 263 9.17 -8.39 -0.96
C LYS A 263 8.49 -9.38 -0.03
N GLU A 264 7.20 -9.65 -0.25
CA GLU A 264 6.44 -10.59 0.56
C GLU A 264 6.91 -12.03 0.36
N LYS A 265 7.26 -12.38 -0.88
CA LYS A 265 7.78 -13.70 -1.24
C LYS A 265 9.31 -13.70 -1.35
N SER A 266 9.97 -13.37 -0.22
CA SER A 266 11.42 -13.44 -0.05
C SER A 266 11.75 -13.99 1.35
N ALA A 267 12.99 -14.35 1.59
CA ALA A 267 13.51 -14.66 2.92
C ALA A 267 14.07 -13.42 3.64
N ALA A 268 14.03 -12.26 2.98
CA ALA A 268 14.65 -11.03 3.48
C ALA A 268 13.95 -10.47 4.73
N GLN A 269 14.77 -9.95 5.63
CA GLN A 269 14.37 -9.17 6.79
C GLN A 269 14.63 -7.68 6.51
N ILE A 270 13.59 -6.89 6.45
CA ILE A 270 13.66 -5.48 6.08
C ILE A 270 13.22 -4.64 7.27
N GLU A 271 14.17 -4.03 7.94
CA GLU A 271 13.90 -3.10 9.04
C GLU A 271 13.48 -1.73 8.50
N ASP A 272 12.40 -1.21 9.05
CA ASP A 272 12.05 0.21 8.95
C ASP A 272 12.75 0.95 10.09
N VAL A 273 13.76 1.72 9.73
CA VAL A 273 14.63 2.42 10.69
C VAL A 273 13.87 3.46 11.52
N LEU A 274 12.81 4.06 10.96
CA LEU A 274 12.00 5.07 11.66
C LEU A 274 11.14 4.45 12.76
N THR A 275 10.56 3.29 12.49
CA THR A 275 9.60 2.66 13.40
C THR A 275 10.22 1.53 14.23
N GLY A 276 11.39 1.01 13.84
CA GLY A 276 12.00 -0.18 14.43
C GLY A 276 11.25 -1.48 14.13
N ILE A 277 10.32 -1.42 13.17
CA ILE A 277 9.54 -2.58 12.73
C ILE A 277 10.36 -3.37 11.71
N THR A 278 10.46 -4.69 11.91
CA THR A 278 11.09 -5.59 10.95
C THR A 278 10.03 -6.36 10.17
N PHE A 279 10.01 -6.19 8.88
CA PHE A 279 9.23 -7.00 7.95
C PHE A 279 10.05 -8.25 7.57
N ILE A 280 9.45 -9.43 7.74
CA ILE A 280 10.06 -10.72 7.39
C ILE A 280 9.25 -11.31 6.24
N GLY A 281 9.89 -11.56 5.08
CA GLY A 281 9.20 -12.17 3.94
C GLY A 281 8.82 -13.64 4.23
N ASN A 282 7.96 -14.21 3.37
CA ASN A 282 7.44 -15.57 3.51
C ASN A 282 7.35 -16.25 2.14
N LEU A 283 8.23 -17.19 1.88
CA LEU A 283 8.28 -17.95 0.62
C LEU A 283 7.09 -18.91 0.43
N ASP A 284 6.36 -19.26 1.50
CA ASP A 284 5.22 -20.17 1.45
C ASP A 284 3.90 -19.51 1.02
N LEU A 285 3.89 -18.19 0.80
CA LEU A 285 2.70 -17.48 0.41
C LEU A 285 2.11 -18.01 -0.90
N THR A 286 0.80 -18.14 -0.93
CA THR A 286 0.01 -18.44 -2.12
C THR A 286 -0.80 -17.22 -2.55
N ASN A 287 -1.38 -17.26 -3.75
CA ASN A 287 -2.25 -16.18 -4.21
C ASN A 287 -3.62 -16.20 -3.50
N THR A 288 -4.21 -15.03 -3.35
CA THR A 288 -5.58 -14.84 -2.90
C THR A 288 -6.51 -14.82 -4.12
N THR A 289 -7.51 -15.70 -4.18
CA THR A 289 -8.56 -15.62 -5.20
C THR A 289 -9.76 -14.86 -4.64
N ILE A 290 -10.34 -13.97 -5.47
CA ILE A 290 -11.41 -13.07 -5.03
C ILE A 290 -12.59 -13.20 -6.01
N SER A 291 -13.76 -13.59 -5.50
CA SER A 291 -15.02 -13.57 -6.25
C SER A 291 -15.79 -12.30 -5.86
N ASN A 292 -16.25 -11.55 -6.86
CA ASN A 292 -16.87 -10.24 -6.69
C ASN A 292 -18.28 -10.23 -7.27
N LEU A 293 -19.21 -9.62 -6.54
CA LEU A 293 -20.55 -9.26 -7.00
C LEU A 293 -20.77 -7.78 -6.69
N ASP A 294 -21.13 -7.01 -7.71
CA ASP A 294 -21.35 -5.56 -7.61
C ASP A 294 -22.74 -5.21 -8.15
N PHE A 295 -23.39 -4.29 -7.49
CA PHE A 295 -24.61 -3.64 -7.91
C PHE A 295 -24.42 -2.13 -7.82
N ARG A 296 -24.94 -1.37 -8.82
CA ARG A 296 -24.92 0.07 -8.78
C ARG A 296 -26.15 0.67 -9.46
N TYR A 297 -26.80 1.62 -8.80
CA TYR A 297 -27.77 2.54 -9.37
C TYR A 297 -27.11 3.92 -9.55
N GLU A 298 -27.29 4.53 -10.73
CA GLU A 298 -26.77 5.85 -11.07
C GLU A 298 -27.90 6.71 -11.60
N TYR A 299 -27.97 7.94 -11.12
CA TYR A 299 -28.84 8.97 -11.67
C TYR A 299 -28.02 10.18 -12.09
N PHE A 300 -28.16 10.59 -13.34
CA PHE A 300 -27.44 11.71 -13.96
C PHE A 300 -28.36 12.89 -14.13
N PHE A 301 -28.00 14.02 -13.53
CA PHE A 301 -28.67 15.29 -13.75
C PHE A 301 -27.96 16.05 -14.84
N GLU A 302 -28.58 17.14 -15.32
CA GLU A 302 -27.92 18.07 -16.21
C GLU A 302 -26.65 18.68 -15.61
N GLY A 303 -25.69 19.06 -16.47
CA GLY A 303 -24.45 19.70 -16.04
C GLY A 303 -23.45 18.78 -15.31
N GLY A 304 -23.51 17.46 -15.54
CA GLY A 304 -22.54 16.48 -15.00
C GLY A 304 -22.71 16.19 -13.51
N GLN A 305 -23.88 16.51 -12.94
CA GLN A 305 -24.23 16.18 -11.57
C GLN A 305 -24.72 14.73 -11.48
N THR A 306 -24.40 14.02 -10.40
CA THR A 306 -24.73 12.60 -10.26
C THR A 306 -25.10 12.25 -8.83
N ILE A 307 -25.97 11.24 -8.70
CA ILE A 307 -26.18 10.48 -7.46
C ILE A 307 -25.95 9.02 -7.79
N GLY A 308 -25.17 8.34 -6.97
CA GLY A 308 -24.87 6.91 -7.08
C GLY A 308 -25.14 6.18 -5.78
N LEU A 309 -25.71 4.99 -5.89
CA LEU A 309 -25.84 4.04 -4.79
C LEU A 309 -25.26 2.71 -5.26
N SER A 310 -24.25 2.20 -4.54
CA SER A 310 -23.61 0.93 -4.85
C SER A 310 -23.75 -0.04 -3.68
N GLY A 311 -23.79 -1.33 -3.99
CA GLY A 311 -23.64 -2.40 -3.03
C GLY A 311 -22.67 -3.44 -3.60
N PHE A 312 -21.86 -4.05 -2.77
CA PHE A 312 -20.90 -5.06 -3.20
C PHE A 312 -20.75 -6.18 -2.18
N TYR A 313 -20.37 -7.34 -2.70
CA TYR A 313 -19.98 -8.51 -1.93
C TYR A 313 -18.73 -9.13 -2.52
N LYS A 314 -17.74 -9.41 -1.69
CA LYS A 314 -16.47 -10.03 -2.07
C LYS A 314 -16.17 -11.23 -1.18
N TYR A 315 -15.80 -12.35 -1.80
CA TYR A 315 -15.34 -13.54 -1.11
C TYR A 315 -13.88 -13.79 -1.45
N PHE A 316 -13.04 -13.83 -0.42
CA PHE A 316 -11.60 -14.04 -0.51
C PHE A 316 -11.24 -15.44 -0.06
N GLN A 317 -10.50 -16.15 -0.89
CA GLN A 317 -9.87 -17.42 -0.54
C GLN A 317 -8.38 -17.17 -0.28
N ASN A 318 -7.90 -17.57 0.89
CA ASN A 318 -6.51 -17.40 1.34
C ASN A 318 -6.01 -15.94 1.27
N PRO A 319 -6.70 -14.94 1.84
CA PRO A 319 -6.19 -13.59 1.85
C PRO A 319 -4.85 -13.51 2.57
N ILE A 320 -3.99 -12.58 2.12
CA ILE A 320 -2.67 -12.34 2.72
C ILE A 320 -2.82 -11.17 3.69
N GLU A 321 -2.43 -11.39 4.95
CA GLU A 321 -2.43 -10.36 5.98
C GLU A 321 -1.08 -10.30 6.70
N LEU A 322 -0.75 -9.13 7.26
CA LEU A 322 0.46 -8.92 8.03
C LEU A 322 0.21 -9.31 9.49
N VAL A 323 0.89 -10.35 9.94
CA VAL A 323 0.73 -10.96 11.26
C VAL A 323 2.01 -10.78 12.06
N ALA A 324 1.93 -10.57 13.38
CA ALA A 324 3.10 -10.60 14.25
C ALA A 324 3.85 -11.95 14.09
N TYR A 325 5.17 -11.89 13.94
CA TYR A 325 5.96 -13.07 13.63
C TYR A 325 5.94 -14.09 14.76
N SER A 326 6.16 -13.63 15.99
CA SER A 326 6.07 -14.44 17.20
C SER A 326 5.79 -13.56 18.42
N ALA A 327 5.33 -14.19 19.52
CA ALA A 327 5.13 -13.51 20.79
C ALA A 327 6.42 -12.92 21.37
N ALA A 328 7.55 -13.59 21.14
CA ALA A 328 8.88 -13.16 21.63
C ALA A 328 9.48 -11.99 20.83
N ALA A 329 8.94 -11.66 19.65
CA ALA A 329 9.43 -10.59 18.79
C ALA A 329 8.25 -9.73 18.28
N PRO A 330 7.64 -8.92 19.16
CA PRO A 330 6.38 -8.20 18.85
C PRO A 330 6.54 -7.08 17.82
N SER A 331 7.77 -6.66 17.51
CA SER A 331 8.07 -5.69 16.45
C SER A 331 8.37 -6.33 15.09
N ASN A 332 8.36 -7.66 15.00
CA ASN A 332 8.62 -8.39 13.76
C ASN A 332 7.29 -8.87 13.16
N PHE A 333 7.08 -8.58 11.88
CA PHE A 333 5.83 -8.90 11.17
C PHE A 333 6.11 -9.67 9.90
N GLN A 334 5.21 -10.62 9.61
CA GLN A 334 5.31 -11.50 8.45
C GLN A 334 3.97 -11.55 7.71
N PRO A 335 3.94 -11.44 6.36
CA PRO A 335 2.75 -11.73 5.60
C PRO A 335 2.44 -13.23 5.66
N ARG A 336 1.18 -13.57 5.92
CA ARG A 336 0.69 -14.96 5.95
C ARG A 336 -0.64 -15.06 5.22
N ASN A 337 -0.88 -16.19 4.56
CA ASN A 337 -2.23 -16.52 4.15
C ASN A 337 -3.03 -16.88 5.40
N VAL A 338 -4.17 -16.25 5.56
CA VAL A 338 -5.10 -16.50 6.66
C VAL A 338 -6.35 -17.21 6.15
N GLY A 339 -7.26 -17.57 7.02
CA GLY A 339 -8.53 -18.21 6.64
C GLY A 339 -9.35 -17.35 5.67
N ASN A 340 -10.40 -17.95 5.09
CA ASN A 340 -11.24 -17.26 4.11
C ASN A 340 -11.90 -16.01 4.71
N ALA A 341 -12.16 -15.02 3.85
CA ALA A 341 -12.77 -13.76 4.26
C ALA A 341 -13.94 -13.36 3.37
N THR A 342 -14.85 -12.61 3.95
CA THR A 342 -15.95 -11.94 3.26
C THR A 342 -15.89 -10.45 3.53
N VAL A 343 -16.21 -9.65 2.51
CA VAL A 343 -16.37 -8.21 2.63
C VAL A 343 -17.64 -7.81 1.90
N ALA A 344 -18.56 -7.13 2.57
CA ALA A 344 -19.77 -6.60 1.99
C ALA A 344 -19.94 -5.14 2.38
N GLY A 345 -20.50 -4.33 1.50
CA GLY A 345 -20.68 -2.92 1.79
C GLY A 345 -21.68 -2.23 0.89
N ALA A 346 -22.03 -1.02 1.31
CA ALA A 346 -22.84 -0.09 0.55
C ALA A 346 -22.11 1.26 0.45
N GLU A 347 -22.27 1.91 -0.70
CA GLU A 347 -21.65 3.20 -0.98
C GLU A 347 -22.70 4.17 -1.53
N PHE A 348 -22.64 5.40 -1.05
CA PHE A 348 -23.45 6.50 -1.54
C PHE A 348 -22.52 7.61 -2.05
N GLU A 349 -22.79 8.08 -3.24
CA GLU A 349 -22.04 9.16 -3.89
C GLU A 349 -22.99 10.26 -4.34
N VAL A 350 -22.59 11.50 -4.14
CA VAL A 350 -23.32 12.66 -4.63
C VAL A 350 -22.37 13.72 -5.15
N ARG A 351 -22.66 14.20 -6.35
CA ARG A 351 -22.09 15.41 -6.93
C ARG A 351 -23.23 16.32 -7.38
N LYS A 352 -23.41 17.44 -6.66
CA LYS A 352 -24.57 18.29 -6.85
C LYS A 352 -24.22 19.77 -6.72
N ASN A 353 -24.59 20.57 -7.71
CA ASN A 353 -24.56 22.03 -7.59
C ASN A 353 -25.70 22.48 -6.65
N LEU A 354 -25.37 23.39 -5.73
CA LEU A 354 -26.31 23.88 -4.70
C LEU A 354 -27.14 25.10 -5.16
N GLY A 355 -27.25 25.31 -6.47
CA GLY A 355 -28.08 26.37 -7.07
C GLY A 355 -29.56 26.29 -6.70
N PHE A 356 -30.07 25.08 -6.39
CA PHE A 356 -31.46 24.87 -5.95
C PHE A 356 -31.78 25.51 -4.59
N ILE A 357 -30.75 25.80 -3.76
CA ILE A 357 -30.85 26.55 -2.50
C ILE A 357 -30.24 27.96 -2.63
N GLY A 358 -30.08 28.47 -3.86
CA GLY A 358 -29.54 29.81 -4.12
C GLY A 358 -28.03 29.92 -4.23
N MET A 359 -27.26 28.85 -3.96
CA MET A 359 -25.78 28.84 -3.94
C MET A 359 -25.22 28.35 -5.28
N LYS A 360 -25.47 29.07 -6.39
CA LYS A 360 -25.17 28.66 -7.77
C LYS A 360 -23.69 28.34 -8.06
N HIS A 361 -22.77 28.89 -7.26
CA HIS A 361 -21.33 28.72 -7.45
C HIS A 361 -20.74 27.65 -6.51
N LEU A 362 -21.56 27.01 -5.70
CA LEU A 362 -21.15 25.99 -4.74
C LEU A 362 -21.58 24.61 -5.22
N GLU A 363 -20.65 23.66 -5.18
CA GLU A 363 -20.86 22.26 -5.52
C GLU A 363 -20.51 21.37 -4.34
N LEU A 364 -21.41 20.49 -3.97
CA LEU A 364 -21.18 19.39 -3.03
C LEU A 364 -20.66 18.19 -3.81
N ASN A 365 -19.53 17.62 -3.36
CA ASN A 365 -18.99 16.37 -3.85
C ASN A 365 -18.66 15.48 -2.64
N SER A 366 -19.45 14.45 -2.43
CA SER A 366 -19.33 13.62 -1.23
C SER A 366 -19.55 12.15 -1.55
N ASN A 367 -18.79 11.29 -0.87
CA ASN A 367 -19.07 9.86 -0.83
C ASN A 367 -19.00 9.35 0.59
N PHE A 368 -19.82 8.34 0.84
CA PHE A 368 -19.89 7.60 2.09
C PHE A 368 -19.90 6.12 1.77
N SER A 369 -19.05 5.34 2.44
CA SER A 369 -19.03 3.88 2.36
C SER A 369 -19.21 3.29 3.75
N TYR A 370 -20.04 2.24 3.85
CA TYR A 370 -20.19 1.41 5.02
C TYR A 370 -19.85 -0.02 4.66
N ILE A 371 -18.90 -0.63 5.38
CA ILE A 371 -18.26 -1.88 4.98
C ILE A 371 -18.15 -2.81 6.18
N LEU A 372 -18.61 -4.04 5.99
CA LEU A 372 -18.48 -5.13 6.93
C LEU A 372 -17.48 -6.14 6.38
N SER A 373 -16.54 -6.56 7.19
CA SER A 373 -15.58 -7.60 6.83
C SER A 373 -15.52 -8.68 7.91
N SER A 374 -15.27 -9.91 7.48
CA SER A 374 -15.15 -11.05 8.39
C SER A 374 -14.11 -12.02 7.83
N VAL A 375 -13.06 -12.29 8.61
CA VAL A 375 -12.03 -13.29 8.33
C VAL A 375 -12.23 -14.44 9.30
N THR A 376 -12.33 -15.66 8.81
CA THR A 376 -12.29 -16.86 9.64
C THR A 376 -10.86 -17.09 10.12
N ARG A 377 -10.66 -17.16 11.44
CA ARG A 377 -9.35 -17.52 12.00
C ARG A 377 -9.00 -18.95 11.62
N ASP A 378 -7.76 -19.19 11.25
CA ASP A 378 -7.31 -20.58 11.13
C ASP A 378 -7.26 -21.26 12.51
N SER A 379 -7.20 -22.59 12.52
CA SER A 379 -7.25 -23.37 13.76
C SER A 379 -6.07 -23.06 14.69
N SER A 380 -4.91 -22.72 14.17
CA SER A 380 -3.70 -22.39 14.95
C SER A 380 -3.81 -20.99 15.56
N GLU A 381 -4.28 -20.00 14.80
CA GLU A 381 -4.56 -18.64 15.30
C GLU A 381 -5.62 -18.69 16.41
N PHE A 382 -6.73 -19.41 16.17
CA PHE A 382 -7.80 -19.54 17.14
C PHE A 382 -7.34 -20.21 18.42
N ALA A 383 -6.67 -21.36 18.33
CA ALA A 383 -6.16 -22.08 19.49
C ALA A 383 -5.15 -21.26 20.32
N ALA A 384 -4.24 -20.55 19.65
CA ALA A 384 -3.26 -19.69 20.33
C ALA A 384 -3.96 -18.53 21.08
N ARG A 385 -4.97 -17.92 20.48
CA ARG A 385 -5.76 -16.86 21.13
C ARG A 385 -6.58 -17.37 22.32
N VAL A 386 -7.21 -18.54 22.19
CA VAL A 386 -7.95 -19.18 23.31
C VAL A 386 -7.02 -19.50 24.46
N ALA A 387 -5.82 -20.05 24.17
CA ALA A 387 -4.83 -20.37 25.19
C ALA A 387 -4.28 -19.14 25.94
N SER A 388 -4.31 -17.98 25.30
CA SER A 388 -3.82 -16.70 25.86
C SER A 388 -4.97 -15.77 26.31
N ALA A 389 -6.22 -16.24 26.24
CA ALA A 389 -7.39 -15.45 26.62
C ALA A 389 -7.34 -15.05 28.10
N ARG A 390 -7.71 -13.81 28.39
CA ARG A 390 -7.83 -13.32 29.75
C ARG A 390 -9.11 -13.82 30.41
N GLU A 391 -9.16 -13.77 31.71
CA GLU A 391 -10.35 -14.16 32.47
C GLU A 391 -11.58 -13.35 31.99
N GLY A 392 -12.64 -14.06 31.56
CA GLY A 392 -13.85 -13.48 31.02
C GLY A 392 -13.81 -13.06 29.55
N GLU A 393 -12.68 -13.21 28.87
CA GLU A 393 -12.56 -12.93 27.44
C GLU A 393 -13.10 -14.09 26.60
N VAL A 394 -13.98 -13.77 25.65
CA VAL A 394 -14.51 -14.75 24.68
C VAL A 394 -13.87 -14.52 23.33
N ILE A 395 -13.10 -15.49 22.87
CA ILE A 395 -12.44 -15.42 21.55
C ILE A 395 -13.44 -15.84 20.46
N SER A 396 -13.68 -14.94 19.51
CA SER A 396 -14.51 -15.23 18.33
C SER A 396 -13.72 -16.04 17.29
N GLU A 397 -14.41 -16.95 16.58
CA GLU A 397 -13.85 -17.66 15.42
C GLU A 397 -13.57 -16.74 14.22
N THR A 398 -14.12 -15.53 14.25
CA THR A 398 -13.94 -14.54 13.18
C THR A 398 -13.42 -13.22 13.73
N ARG A 399 -12.82 -12.42 12.86
CA ARG A 399 -12.37 -11.05 13.14
C ARG A 399 -12.52 -10.15 11.92
N ALA A 400 -12.36 -8.85 12.10
CA ALA A 400 -12.27 -7.91 10.98
C ALA A 400 -11.06 -8.22 10.09
N MET A 401 -11.20 -7.96 8.80
CA MET A 401 -10.11 -8.07 7.82
C MET A 401 -9.11 -6.94 8.03
N GLN A 402 -7.81 -7.27 7.98
CA GLN A 402 -6.74 -6.29 8.11
C GLN A 402 -6.84 -5.21 7.04
N GLY A 403 -6.63 -3.96 7.44
CA GLY A 403 -6.66 -2.80 6.55
C GLY A 403 -8.07 -2.34 6.15
N GLN A 404 -9.13 -3.09 6.49
CA GLN A 404 -10.50 -2.75 6.16
C GLN A 404 -11.13 -1.87 7.23
N SER A 405 -11.47 -0.62 6.86
CA SER A 405 -12.22 0.30 7.72
C SER A 405 -13.72 0.03 7.62
N PRO A 406 -14.49 0.09 8.72
CA PRO A 406 -15.94 -0.13 8.69
C PRO A 406 -16.71 1.01 8.01
N TYR A 407 -16.13 2.18 7.92
CA TYR A 407 -16.70 3.31 7.17
C TYR A 407 -15.62 4.21 6.58
N LEU A 408 -15.99 4.92 5.51
CA LEU A 408 -15.18 5.93 4.87
C LEU A 408 -16.09 7.10 4.47
N ILE A 409 -15.67 8.32 4.82
CA ILE A 409 -16.40 9.54 4.51
C ILE A 409 -15.44 10.50 3.80
N ASN A 410 -15.84 10.94 2.62
CA ASN A 410 -15.24 12.09 1.93
C ASN A 410 -16.34 13.12 1.69
N ALA A 411 -16.13 14.34 2.14
CA ALA A 411 -17.06 15.45 1.93
C ALA A 411 -16.28 16.67 1.43
N GLY A 412 -16.65 17.19 0.26
CA GLY A 412 -16.04 18.33 -0.37
C GLY A 412 -17.08 19.38 -0.75
N LEU A 413 -16.80 20.62 -0.39
CA LEU A 413 -17.53 21.80 -0.88
C LEU A 413 -16.58 22.60 -1.76
N SER A 414 -16.92 22.73 -3.03
CA SER A 414 -16.14 23.47 -4.02
C SER A 414 -16.89 24.71 -4.47
N TYR A 415 -16.26 25.88 -4.36
CA TYR A 415 -16.77 27.15 -4.86
C TYR A 415 -16.02 27.53 -6.13
N ASN A 416 -16.76 27.86 -7.18
CA ASN A 416 -16.20 28.35 -8.44
C ASN A 416 -17.07 29.46 -9.02
N ASN A 417 -16.55 30.69 -8.98
CA ASN A 417 -17.22 31.82 -9.63
C ASN A 417 -16.31 32.40 -10.72
N PRO A 418 -16.57 32.04 -12.00
CA PRO A 418 -15.77 32.52 -13.11
C PRO A 418 -15.84 34.05 -13.30
N LYS A 419 -16.91 34.72 -12.85
CA LYS A 419 -17.05 36.16 -13.03
C LYS A 419 -16.09 36.96 -12.17
N ASN A 420 -15.93 36.58 -10.92
CA ASN A 420 -15.03 37.25 -9.97
C ASN A 420 -13.65 36.61 -9.82
N GLY A 421 -13.40 35.48 -10.50
CA GLY A 421 -12.10 34.77 -10.49
C GLY A 421 -11.76 34.06 -9.20
N TRP A 422 -12.70 33.89 -8.26
CA TRP A 422 -12.51 33.12 -7.04
C TRP A 422 -12.85 31.65 -7.25
N GLN A 423 -11.95 30.78 -6.82
CA GLN A 423 -12.13 29.34 -6.73
C GLN A 423 -11.63 28.88 -5.35
N GLY A 424 -12.31 27.96 -4.75
CA GLY A 424 -11.88 27.43 -3.46
C GLY A 424 -12.57 26.12 -3.11
N GLY A 425 -12.08 25.44 -2.09
CA GLY A 425 -12.67 24.22 -1.62
C GLY A 425 -12.33 23.94 -0.17
N LEU A 426 -13.24 23.27 0.50
CA LEU A 426 -13.09 22.69 1.82
C LEU A 426 -13.34 21.18 1.69
N PHE A 427 -12.36 20.37 2.11
CA PHE A 427 -12.39 18.93 1.93
C PHE A 427 -12.13 18.24 3.26
N TYR A 428 -13.04 17.37 3.63
CA TYR A 428 -12.95 16.52 4.80
C TYR A 428 -12.86 15.06 4.39
N ASN A 429 -11.96 14.32 5.04
CA ASN A 429 -11.79 12.88 4.87
C ASN A 429 -11.63 12.21 6.23
N VAL A 430 -12.28 11.07 6.43
CA VAL A 430 -12.05 10.18 7.56
C VAL A 430 -12.26 8.73 7.16
N GLN A 431 -11.43 7.85 7.71
CA GLN A 431 -11.59 6.39 7.68
C GLN A 431 -11.85 5.91 9.10
N GLY A 432 -12.75 4.97 9.27
CA GLY A 432 -13.01 4.33 10.56
C GLY A 432 -11.79 3.54 11.07
N GLU A 433 -11.84 3.18 12.35
CA GLU A 433 -10.80 2.33 12.96
C GLU A 433 -10.64 1.03 12.16
N LYS A 434 -9.39 0.63 11.90
CA LYS A 434 -9.07 -0.59 11.15
C LYS A 434 -7.98 -1.40 11.82
N LEU A 435 -8.06 -2.71 11.71
CA LEU A 435 -7.02 -3.62 12.12
C LEU A 435 -5.75 -3.36 11.28
N TYR A 436 -4.66 -2.98 11.93
CA TYR A 436 -3.39 -2.66 11.28
C TYR A 436 -2.44 -3.86 11.29
N ILE A 437 -2.32 -4.57 12.42
CA ILE A 437 -1.52 -5.77 12.58
C ILE A 437 -2.32 -6.80 13.36
N VAL A 438 -2.32 -8.04 12.88
CA VAL A 438 -2.88 -9.17 13.60
C VAL A 438 -1.87 -9.63 14.64
N GLY A 439 -2.23 -9.58 15.90
CA GLY A 439 -1.41 -10.09 16.99
C GLY A 439 -1.34 -11.62 17.02
N VAL A 440 -0.43 -12.16 17.81
CA VAL A 440 -0.23 -13.62 17.98
C VAL A 440 -0.17 -13.95 19.47
N ALA A 441 -0.89 -14.97 19.89
CA ALA A 441 -0.98 -15.43 21.28
C ALA A 441 -1.39 -14.28 22.23
N ASP A 442 -0.53 -13.93 23.19
CA ASP A 442 -0.72 -12.86 24.16
C ASP A 442 -0.40 -11.45 23.61
N ASN A 443 0.24 -11.34 22.45
CA ASN A 443 0.41 -10.06 21.77
C ASN A 443 -0.93 -9.58 21.20
N PRO A 444 -1.43 -8.42 21.64
CA PRO A 444 -2.72 -7.92 21.19
C PRO A 444 -2.67 -7.43 19.75
N ASP A 445 -3.84 -7.32 19.14
CA ASP A 445 -4.01 -6.69 17.84
C ASP A 445 -3.68 -5.21 17.90
N VAL A 446 -3.10 -4.68 16.83
CA VAL A 446 -2.84 -3.25 16.67
C VAL A 446 -3.88 -2.65 15.74
N PHE A 447 -4.53 -1.59 16.18
CA PHE A 447 -5.52 -0.85 15.39
C PHE A 447 -5.03 0.54 15.06
N GLU A 448 -5.30 1.00 13.85
CA GLU A 448 -5.14 2.39 13.45
C GLU A 448 -6.47 3.10 13.70
N VAL A 449 -6.45 4.08 14.61
CA VAL A 449 -7.64 4.88 14.95
C VAL A 449 -8.00 5.84 13.83
N PRO A 450 -9.25 6.35 13.77
CA PRO A 450 -9.66 7.28 12.74
C PRO A 450 -8.77 8.53 12.71
N PHE A 451 -8.32 8.89 11.51
CA PHE A 451 -7.59 10.13 11.24
C PHE A 451 -8.50 11.09 10.49
N HIS A 452 -8.76 12.26 11.07
CA HIS A 452 -9.64 13.29 10.53
C HIS A 452 -8.82 14.33 9.76
N SER A 453 -8.94 14.34 8.46
CA SER A 453 -8.24 15.30 7.60
C SER A 453 -9.19 16.39 7.10
N LEU A 454 -8.95 17.64 7.47
CA LEU A 454 -9.66 18.80 6.95
C LEU A 454 -8.67 19.69 6.19
N ASN A 455 -8.95 19.93 4.91
CA ASN A 455 -8.09 20.68 4.00
C ASN A 455 -8.87 21.80 3.35
N PHE A 456 -8.20 22.95 3.16
CA PHE A 456 -8.76 24.13 2.51
C PHE A 456 -7.84 24.59 1.40
N ASN A 457 -8.41 25.02 0.30
CA ASN A 457 -7.70 25.74 -0.74
C ASN A 457 -8.51 26.94 -1.23
N LEU A 458 -7.79 27.98 -1.64
CA LEU A 458 -8.38 29.19 -2.20
C LEU A 458 -7.48 29.72 -3.32
N LEU A 459 -8.06 29.98 -4.47
CA LEU A 459 -7.39 30.54 -5.64
C LEU A 459 -8.09 31.82 -6.06
N LYS A 460 -7.31 32.82 -6.44
CA LYS A 460 -7.79 34.06 -7.03
C LYS A 460 -7.11 34.30 -8.37
N ASN A 461 -7.89 34.30 -9.43
CA ASN A 461 -7.45 34.73 -10.75
C ASN A 461 -7.75 36.23 -10.95
N PHE A 462 -6.76 37.00 -11.39
CA PHE A 462 -6.88 38.45 -11.60
C PHE A 462 -6.02 38.93 -12.79
N GLY A 463 -6.14 40.21 -13.15
CA GLY A 463 -5.60 40.78 -14.38
C GLY A 463 -6.62 40.81 -15.53
N ALA A 464 -6.34 41.54 -16.58
CA ALA A 464 -7.27 41.74 -17.70
C ALA A 464 -7.66 40.42 -18.36
N ASP A 465 -6.67 39.54 -18.61
CA ASP A 465 -6.85 38.21 -19.21
C ASP A 465 -6.69 37.10 -18.20
N ARG A 466 -6.81 37.40 -16.87
CA ARG A 466 -6.62 36.47 -15.76
C ARG A 466 -5.25 35.80 -15.76
N GLN A 467 -4.26 36.48 -16.28
CA GLN A 467 -2.88 35.98 -16.38
C GLN A 467 -2.20 35.73 -15.01
N TYR A 468 -2.75 36.32 -13.94
CA TYR A 468 -2.22 36.15 -12.58
C TYR A 468 -3.13 35.24 -11.76
N GLN A 469 -2.53 34.31 -11.03
CA GLN A 469 -3.24 33.48 -10.07
C GLN A 469 -2.48 33.49 -8.74
N LEU A 470 -3.16 33.81 -7.65
CA LEU A 470 -2.67 33.66 -6.28
C LEU A 470 -3.41 32.49 -5.63
N GLY A 471 -2.68 31.61 -4.96
CA GLY A 471 -3.25 30.45 -4.27
C GLY A 471 -2.80 30.33 -2.83
N LEU A 472 -3.74 30.00 -1.96
CA LEU A 472 -3.53 29.64 -0.55
C LEU A 472 -4.05 28.23 -0.33
N GLY A 473 -3.24 27.38 0.31
CA GLY A 473 -3.64 26.03 0.74
C GLY A 473 -3.31 25.83 2.22
N VAL A 474 -4.18 25.14 2.94
CA VAL A 474 -3.96 24.70 4.31
C VAL A 474 -4.38 23.24 4.42
N ASN A 475 -3.44 22.37 4.78
CA ASN A 475 -3.72 20.94 4.99
C ASN A 475 -3.71 20.61 6.48
N ASN A 476 -4.51 19.62 6.85
CA ASN A 476 -4.67 19.14 8.22
C ASN A 476 -5.01 20.28 9.21
N ILE A 477 -6.06 21.05 8.90
CA ILE A 477 -6.47 22.25 9.67
C ILE A 477 -6.73 21.90 11.14
N ILE A 478 -7.33 20.74 11.39
CA ILE A 478 -7.67 20.26 12.75
C ILE A 478 -6.47 19.70 13.51
N GLU A 479 -5.31 19.53 12.85
CA GLU A 479 -4.05 19.06 13.46
C GLU A 479 -4.14 17.68 14.10
N ASP A 480 -4.94 16.81 13.49
CA ASP A 480 -5.10 15.44 13.95
C ASP A 480 -3.82 14.60 13.77
N THR A 481 -3.67 13.55 14.59
CA THR A 481 -2.55 12.61 14.56
C THR A 481 -2.99 11.24 14.06
N ARG A 482 -2.07 10.52 13.45
CA ARG A 482 -2.29 9.11 13.07
C ARG A 482 -1.75 8.23 14.16
N ASP A 483 -2.67 7.72 14.95
CA ASP A 483 -2.35 6.90 16.10
C ASP A 483 -2.64 5.44 15.81
N ARG A 484 -1.73 4.57 16.23
CA ARG A 484 -1.89 3.13 16.27
C ARG A 484 -1.79 2.67 17.71
N ILE A 485 -2.74 1.87 18.11
CA ILE A 485 -2.90 1.46 19.49
C ILE A 485 -3.05 -0.06 19.59
N PHE A 486 -2.54 -0.62 20.67
CA PHE A 486 -2.86 -2.00 21.04
C PHE A 486 -4.29 -2.07 21.59
N ARG A 487 -5.02 -3.11 21.21
CA ARG A 487 -6.34 -3.42 21.78
C ARG A 487 -6.27 -4.74 22.53
N SER A 488 -6.38 -4.67 23.86
CA SER A 488 -6.46 -5.84 24.74
C SER A 488 -7.76 -5.83 25.54
N TYR A 489 -8.31 -7.02 25.75
CA TYR A 489 -9.53 -7.18 26.54
C TYR A 489 -9.34 -6.59 27.95
N ASN A 490 -10.29 -5.75 28.36
CA ASN A 490 -10.37 -5.12 29.68
C ASN A 490 -9.07 -4.48 30.18
N SER A 491 -8.33 -3.81 29.27
CA SER A 491 -7.06 -3.15 29.56
C SER A 491 -6.99 -1.77 28.89
N HIS A 492 -6.07 -0.94 29.36
CA HIS A 492 -5.73 0.29 28.65
C HIS A 492 -5.22 -0.04 27.25
N SER A 493 -5.42 0.88 26.31
CA SER A 493 -4.95 0.78 24.94
C SER A 493 -3.69 1.63 24.76
N PRO A 494 -2.49 1.08 25.04
CA PRO A 494 -1.25 1.84 24.88
C PRO A 494 -0.97 2.13 23.40
N PHE A 495 -0.22 3.18 23.14
CA PHE A 495 0.22 3.50 21.79
C PHE A 495 1.22 2.45 21.30
N PHE A 496 0.99 2.01 20.07
CA PHE A 496 1.98 1.29 19.26
C PHE A 496 2.90 2.27 18.54
N SER A 497 2.29 3.28 17.89
CA SER A 497 2.99 4.39 17.26
C SER A 497 2.06 5.58 17.06
N THR A 498 2.63 6.78 17.10
CA THR A 498 1.94 8.03 16.78
C THR A 498 2.74 8.78 15.72
N TRP A 499 2.05 9.26 14.69
CA TRP A 499 2.63 10.14 13.69
C TRP A 499 1.82 11.43 13.60
N ALA A 500 2.48 12.57 13.92
CA ALA A 500 1.90 13.90 13.86
C ALA A 500 2.36 14.60 12.56
N PRO A 501 1.54 14.63 11.49
CA PRO A 501 1.92 15.28 10.23
C PRO A 501 1.97 16.81 10.33
N GLY A 502 1.35 17.38 11.37
CA GLY A 502 1.24 18.82 11.57
C GLY A 502 0.34 19.50 10.52
N ARG A 503 0.25 20.83 10.61
CA ARG A 503 -0.41 21.69 9.61
C ARG A 503 0.58 22.11 8.54
N THR A 504 0.14 22.11 7.29
CA THR A 504 0.96 22.59 6.17
C THR A 504 0.29 23.77 5.50
N PHE A 505 1.01 24.88 5.39
CA PHE A 505 0.58 26.08 4.67
C PHE A 505 1.32 26.17 3.34
N LYS A 506 0.59 26.44 2.27
CA LYS A 506 1.12 26.59 0.91
C LYS A 506 0.66 27.92 0.32
N LEU A 507 1.60 28.75 -0.09
CA LEU A 507 1.34 29.94 -0.90
C LEU A 507 1.88 29.69 -2.29
N SER A 508 1.10 30.02 -3.32
CA SER A 508 1.52 29.88 -4.72
C SER A 508 1.16 31.11 -5.53
N PHE A 509 2.04 31.48 -6.43
CA PHE A 509 1.80 32.50 -7.45
C PHE A 509 2.08 31.90 -8.83
N ARG A 510 1.20 32.11 -9.78
CA ARG A 510 1.36 31.70 -11.18
C ARG A 510 1.13 32.87 -12.09
N TYR A 511 1.98 33.02 -13.06
CA TYR A 511 1.80 33.93 -14.20
C TYR A 511 1.71 33.07 -15.48
N SER A 512 0.68 33.33 -16.29
CA SER A 512 0.48 32.70 -17.59
C SER A 512 0.65 33.74 -18.69
N LEU A 513 1.52 33.47 -19.64
CA LEU A 513 1.78 34.29 -20.83
C LEU A 513 0.66 34.11 -21.85
#